data_82a064e7faf46075f7b8b1878693dab7
#
_entry.id   82a064e7faf46075f7b8b1878693dab7
#
_cell.length_a   1.000
_cell.length_b   1.000
_cell.length_c   1.000
_cell.angle_alpha   90.00
_cell.angle_beta   90.00
_cell.angle_gamma   90.00
#
_symmetry.space_group_name_H-M   'P 1'
#
loop_
_entity.id
_entity.type
_entity.pdbx_description
1 polymer ?
#
loop_
_entity_poly.entity_id
_entity_poly.type
_entity_poly.pdbx_seq_one_letter_code
_entity_poly.pdbx_strand_id
1 'polypeptide(L)'
;MNDLPSQPEVNIGMVGHVDHGKTTLTKALSGTWTDTHSEERKRGISIKLGYADTAFYKNKDGEYYARGKNPEGGKDSEDDLLRVISFVDAPGHETLMAVMISGAAIMDGALLLVAANESCPQAQTREHLAALQIAGIENIVVVQNKVDLVSRERAVESYNEILSFISGTIAEGSPIVPVSSHHLKSCSAFQNHSNH
;
A
#
# COMPACT_ATOMS: atom_id res chain seq x y z
N MET A 1 -18.40 -6.51 -15.00
CA MET A 1 -18.57 -5.16 -14.39
C MET A 1 -18.40 -5.33 -12.90
N ASN A 2 -17.49 -4.56 -12.30
CA ASN A 2 -17.35 -4.57 -10.85
C ASN A 2 -18.50 -3.75 -10.25
N ASP A 3 -19.58 -4.42 -9.84
CA ASP A 3 -20.67 -3.75 -9.12
C ASP A 3 -20.21 -3.42 -7.69
N LEU A 4 -19.47 -2.31 -7.56
CA LEU A 4 -19.20 -1.73 -6.25
C LEU A 4 -20.47 -1.09 -5.72
N PRO A 5 -20.67 -1.09 -4.38
CA PRO A 5 -21.88 -0.54 -3.77
C PRO A 5 -22.00 0.98 -3.96
N SER A 6 -20.89 1.67 -4.18
CA SER A 6 -20.81 3.12 -4.44
C SER A 6 -19.55 3.48 -5.23
N GLN A 7 -19.42 4.74 -5.63
CA GLN A 7 -18.17 5.29 -6.14
C GLN A 7 -17.13 5.35 -5.02
N PRO A 8 -15.82 5.22 -5.33
CA PRO A 8 -14.75 5.42 -4.36
C PRO A 8 -14.84 6.80 -3.70
N GLU A 9 -14.72 6.82 -2.38
CA GLU A 9 -14.76 8.03 -1.57
C GLU A 9 -13.36 8.54 -1.23
N VAL A 10 -12.35 7.65 -1.32
CA VAL A 10 -10.97 7.91 -0.93
C VAL A 10 -10.03 7.31 -1.96
N ASN A 11 -9.02 8.08 -2.34
CA ASN A 11 -7.94 7.65 -3.22
C ASN A 11 -6.65 7.42 -2.42
N ILE A 12 -6.12 6.22 -2.45
CA ILE A 12 -4.91 5.83 -1.72
C ILE A 12 -3.78 5.56 -2.70
N GLY A 13 -2.72 6.36 -2.63
CA GLY A 13 -1.53 6.17 -3.44
C GLY A 13 -0.71 4.95 -2.97
N MET A 14 -0.29 4.11 -3.92
CA MET A 14 0.63 3.00 -3.68
C MET A 14 2.03 3.44 -4.10
N VAL A 15 2.90 3.74 -3.14
CA VAL A 15 4.23 4.32 -3.38
C VAL A 15 5.34 3.48 -2.77
N GLY A 16 6.56 3.64 -3.26
CA GLY A 16 7.73 2.87 -2.82
C GLY A 16 8.56 2.37 -4.00
N HIS A 17 9.72 1.79 -3.70
CA HIS A 17 10.68 1.34 -4.71
C HIS A 17 10.10 0.27 -5.64
N VAL A 18 10.75 0.06 -6.81
CA VAL A 18 10.47 -1.08 -7.70
C VAL A 18 10.63 -2.37 -6.90
N ASP A 19 9.82 -3.37 -7.20
CA ASP A 19 9.81 -4.68 -6.55
C ASP A 19 9.47 -4.70 -5.05
N HIS A 20 9.13 -3.58 -4.41
CA HIS A 20 8.63 -3.58 -3.02
C HIS A 20 7.22 -4.18 -2.87
N GLY A 21 6.57 -4.56 -3.97
CA GLY A 21 5.32 -5.32 -3.99
C GLY A 21 4.05 -4.46 -4.02
N LYS A 22 4.10 -3.23 -4.55
CA LYS A 22 2.95 -2.33 -4.71
C LYS A 22 1.80 -3.00 -5.44
N THR A 23 2.03 -3.45 -6.66
CA THR A 23 1.02 -4.12 -7.50
C THR A 23 0.51 -5.42 -6.88
N THR A 24 1.39 -6.18 -6.21
CA THR A 24 1.00 -7.41 -5.50
C THR A 24 0.06 -7.09 -4.33
N LEU A 25 0.36 -6.06 -3.53
CA LEU A 25 -0.49 -5.64 -2.43
C LEU A 25 -1.82 -5.08 -2.95
N THR A 26 -1.79 -4.26 -4.01
CA THR A 26 -3.01 -3.76 -4.66
C THR A 26 -3.91 -4.90 -5.10
N LYS A 27 -3.36 -5.90 -5.80
CA LYS A 27 -4.10 -7.11 -6.18
C LYS A 27 -4.63 -7.87 -4.97
N ALA A 28 -3.81 -7.98 -3.93
CA ALA A 28 -4.17 -8.66 -2.71
C ALA A 28 -5.37 -7.99 -2.02
N LEU A 29 -5.46 -6.68 -2.02
CA LEU A 29 -6.53 -5.92 -1.38
C LEU A 29 -7.78 -5.77 -2.27
N SER A 30 -7.59 -5.51 -3.57
CA SER A 30 -8.69 -5.20 -4.50
C SER A 30 -9.17 -6.40 -5.33
N GLY A 31 -8.37 -7.46 -5.44
CA GLY A 31 -8.61 -8.53 -6.40
C GLY A 31 -8.23 -8.18 -7.85
N THR A 32 -7.88 -6.92 -8.13
CA THR A 32 -7.59 -6.42 -9.47
C THR A 32 -6.08 -6.29 -9.68
N TRP A 33 -5.62 -6.77 -10.83
CA TRP A 33 -4.24 -6.60 -11.26
C TRP A 33 -4.11 -5.25 -12.00
N THR A 34 -3.33 -4.34 -11.45
CA THR A 34 -3.13 -3.00 -12.02
C THR A 34 -2.01 -2.93 -13.06
N ASP A 35 -1.14 -3.95 -13.10
CA ASP A 35 -0.01 -4.01 -14.02
C ASP A 35 -0.47 -4.46 -15.43
N THR A 36 -1.05 -3.55 -16.16
CA THR A 36 -1.33 -3.70 -17.61
C THR A 36 -0.09 -3.42 -18.46
N HIS A 37 1.04 -3.07 -17.83
CA HIS A 37 2.22 -2.52 -18.48
C HIS A 37 3.21 -3.55 -19.08
N SER A 38 2.98 -4.85 -18.95
CA SER A 38 3.86 -5.83 -19.61
C SER A 38 3.88 -5.68 -21.13
N GLU A 39 2.82 -5.17 -21.72
CA GLU A 39 2.75 -4.85 -23.18
C GLU A 39 3.25 -3.45 -23.50
N GLU A 40 3.06 -2.46 -22.63
CA GLU A 40 3.54 -1.08 -22.82
C GLU A 40 5.06 -0.99 -22.70
N ARG A 41 5.70 -1.78 -21.84
CA ARG A 41 7.17 -1.93 -21.78
C ARG A 41 7.80 -2.31 -23.13
N LYS A 42 7.10 -3.08 -23.95
CA LYS A 42 7.57 -3.44 -25.31
C LYS A 42 7.44 -2.32 -26.32
N ARG A 43 6.65 -1.29 -26.06
CA ARG A 43 6.30 -0.23 -27.02
C ARG A 43 6.81 1.16 -26.65
N GLY A 44 7.47 1.36 -25.50
CA GLY A 44 8.06 2.65 -25.10
C GLY A 44 7.05 3.78 -24.91
N ILE A 45 5.82 3.48 -24.48
CA ILE A 45 4.72 4.44 -24.42
C ILE A 45 4.26 4.71 -23.00
N SER A 46 3.85 5.95 -22.77
CA SER A 46 3.19 6.60 -21.64
C SER A 46 2.82 5.72 -20.46
N ILE A 47 3.43 6.02 -19.35
CA ILE A 47 3.15 5.44 -18.03
C ILE A 47 1.81 5.99 -17.56
N LYS A 48 0.81 5.14 -17.49
CA LYS A 48 -0.50 5.46 -16.93
C LYS A 48 -0.56 5.01 -15.46
N LEU A 49 -1.23 5.80 -14.62
CA LEU A 49 -1.61 5.37 -13.28
C LEU A 49 -2.56 4.18 -13.39
N GLY A 50 -2.29 3.11 -12.63
CA GLY A 50 -3.22 1.99 -12.48
C GLY A 50 -4.23 2.31 -11.39
N TYR A 51 -5.50 2.01 -11.61
CA TYR A 51 -6.56 2.18 -10.62
C TYR A 51 -7.16 0.83 -10.27
N ALA A 52 -7.39 0.62 -8.99
CA ALA A 52 -8.03 -0.60 -8.50
C ALA A 52 -8.97 -0.26 -7.35
N ASP A 53 -10.26 -0.37 -7.61
CA ASP A 53 -11.29 -0.03 -6.64
C ASP A 53 -11.69 -1.26 -5.83
N THR A 54 -11.93 -1.06 -4.54
CA THR A 54 -12.45 -2.11 -3.64
C THR A 54 -13.29 -1.50 -2.52
N ALA A 55 -14.15 -2.34 -1.95
CA ALA A 55 -14.92 -1.99 -0.76
C ALA A 55 -14.36 -2.73 0.46
N PHE A 56 -14.36 -2.08 1.61
CA PHE A 56 -14.00 -2.68 2.88
C PHE A 56 -15.24 -2.82 3.76
N TYR A 57 -15.33 -3.94 4.43
CA TYR A 57 -16.44 -4.33 5.28
C TYR A 57 -15.96 -4.68 6.68
N LYS A 58 -16.91 -4.66 7.61
CA LYS A 58 -16.76 -5.17 8.96
C LYS A 58 -17.85 -6.21 9.20
N ASN A 59 -17.46 -7.43 9.58
CA ASN A 59 -18.41 -8.48 9.93
C ASN A 59 -18.97 -8.29 11.35
N LYS A 60 -19.91 -9.13 11.73
CA LYS A 60 -20.58 -9.09 13.05
C LYS A 60 -19.63 -9.39 14.21
N ASP A 61 -18.53 -10.13 13.95
CA ASP A 61 -17.49 -10.43 14.93
C ASP A 61 -16.46 -9.30 15.07
N GLY A 62 -16.62 -8.22 14.29
CA GLY A 62 -15.77 -7.05 14.35
C GLY A 62 -14.51 -7.14 13.49
N GLU A 63 -14.38 -8.16 12.63
CA GLU A 63 -13.25 -8.33 11.73
C GLU A 63 -13.40 -7.48 10.46
N TYR A 64 -12.28 -6.93 10.00
CA TYR A 64 -12.22 -6.10 8.81
C TYR A 64 -11.71 -6.91 7.62
N TYR A 65 -12.37 -6.79 6.48
CA TYR A 65 -11.97 -7.49 5.27
C TYR A 65 -12.28 -6.70 4.00
N ALA A 66 -11.57 -7.01 2.92
CA ALA A 66 -11.84 -6.46 1.60
C ALA A 66 -12.90 -7.30 0.87
N ARG A 67 -13.61 -6.68 -0.04
CA ARG A 67 -14.67 -7.30 -0.85
C ARG A 67 -14.29 -8.70 -1.34
N GLY A 68 -15.21 -9.64 -1.19
CA GLY A 68 -15.04 -11.05 -1.59
C GLY A 68 -14.06 -11.83 -0.74
N LYS A 69 -13.67 -11.31 0.43
CA LYS A 69 -12.72 -11.96 1.36
C LYS A 69 -13.30 -12.12 2.76
N ASN A 70 -14.63 -12.25 2.85
CA ASN A 70 -15.30 -12.52 4.12
C ASN A 70 -14.69 -13.78 4.75
N PRO A 71 -14.10 -13.69 5.97
CA PRO A 71 -13.44 -14.82 6.63
C PRO A 71 -14.41 -15.96 6.96
N GLU A 72 -15.69 -15.66 7.12
CA GLU A 72 -16.75 -16.65 7.38
C GLU A 72 -17.37 -17.23 6.10
N GLY A 73 -16.96 -16.75 4.92
CA GLY A 73 -17.52 -17.16 3.63
C GLY A 73 -18.95 -16.67 3.36
N GLY A 74 -19.42 -15.69 4.17
CA GLY A 74 -20.71 -15.03 3.99
C GLY A 74 -20.72 -14.07 2.79
N LYS A 75 -21.90 -13.49 2.53
CA LYS A 75 -22.04 -12.46 1.50
C LYS A 75 -21.69 -11.10 2.07
N ASP A 76 -20.90 -10.33 1.36
CA ASP A 76 -20.51 -8.96 1.74
C ASP A 76 -21.71 -8.05 2.02
N SER A 77 -22.86 -8.31 1.35
CA SER A 77 -24.10 -7.53 1.53
C SER A 77 -24.78 -7.71 2.88
N GLU A 78 -24.33 -8.64 3.71
CA GLU A 78 -24.88 -8.90 5.05
C GLU A 78 -24.08 -8.20 6.16
N ASP A 79 -22.95 -7.61 5.80
CA ASP A 79 -22.00 -6.96 6.71
C ASP A 79 -21.96 -5.44 6.50
N ASP A 80 -21.41 -4.73 7.48
CA ASP A 80 -21.33 -3.26 7.45
C ASP A 80 -20.30 -2.79 6.41
N LEU A 81 -20.78 -2.12 5.38
CA LEU A 81 -19.91 -1.41 4.45
C LEU A 81 -19.23 -0.24 5.17
N LEU A 82 -17.91 -0.27 5.24
CA LEU A 82 -17.14 0.80 5.86
C LEU A 82 -16.82 1.91 4.86
N ARG A 83 -16.20 1.53 3.74
CA ARG A 83 -15.75 2.50 2.73
C ARG A 83 -15.40 1.83 1.40
N VAL A 84 -15.62 2.58 0.32
CA VAL A 84 -15.11 2.23 -1.01
C VAL A 84 -13.87 3.07 -1.28
N ILE A 85 -12.77 2.42 -1.64
CA ILE A 85 -11.44 3.02 -1.84
C ILE A 85 -10.96 2.72 -3.26
N SER A 86 -10.30 3.70 -3.87
CA SER A 86 -9.53 3.53 -5.10
C SER A 86 -8.04 3.51 -4.77
N PHE A 87 -7.35 2.42 -5.07
CA PHE A 87 -5.90 2.37 -5.03
C PHE A 87 -5.34 2.94 -6.32
N VAL A 88 -4.44 3.91 -6.19
CA VAL A 88 -3.71 4.54 -7.29
C VAL A 88 -2.30 3.95 -7.30
N ASP A 89 -2.07 2.99 -8.18
CA ASP A 89 -0.76 2.33 -8.32
C ASP A 89 0.15 3.19 -9.21
N ALA A 90 1.15 3.78 -8.60
CA ALA A 90 2.14 4.59 -9.28
C ALA A 90 3.32 3.70 -9.71
N PRO A 91 3.68 3.67 -11.00
CA PRO A 91 4.84 2.92 -11.47
C PRO A 91 6.12 3.43 -10.79
N GLY A 92 7.01 2.50 -10.42
CA GLY A 92 8.20 2.79 -9.63
C GLY A 92 9.42 3.34 -10.38
N HIS A 93 9.29 3.88 -11.61
CA HIS A 93 10.43 4.39 -12.39
C HIS A 93 10.64 5.91 -12.23
N GLU A 94 11.89 6.37 -12.33
CA GLU A 94 12.36 7.76 -12.15
C GLU A 94 11.61 8.81 -13.01
N THR A 95 11.06 8.40 -14.15
CA THR A 95 10.29 9.30 -15.04
C THR A 95 8.98 9.76 -14.45
N LEU A 96 8.61 9.32 -13.25
CA LEU A 96 7.26 9.47 -12.68
C LEU A 96 7.12 10.50 -11.59
N MET A 97 8.18 11.20 -11.21
CA MET A 97 8.06 12.30 -10.24
C MET A 97 7.02 13.33 -10.70
N ALA A 98 7.00 13.69 -11.98
CA ALA A 98 5.99 14.61 -12.52
C ALA A 98 4.58 14.03 -12.51
N VAL A 99 4.44 12.71 -12.78
CA VAL A 99 3.15 12.01 -12.74
C VAL A 99 2.71 11.80 -11.29
N MET A 100 3.65 11.51 -10.38
CA MET A 100 3.38 11.41 -8.94
C MET A 100 2.91 12.76 -8.38
N ILE A 101 3.57 13.87 -8.68
CA ILE A 101 3.16 15.21 -8.23
C ILE A 101 1.80 15.58 -8.81
N SER A 102 1.56 15.26 -10.09
CA SER A 102 0.25 15.48 -10.72
C SER A 102 -0.82 14.55 -10.18
N GLY A 103 -0.47 13.29 -9.89
CA GLY A 103 -1.38 12.30 -9.30
C GLY A 103 -1.60 12.50 -7.80
N ALA A 104 -0.64 13.06 -7.09
CA ALA A 104 -0.77 13.33 -5.67
C ALA A 104 -1.89 14.33 -5.35
N ALA A 105 -2.21 15.22 -6.29
CA ALA A 105 -3.35 16.14 -6.15
C ALA A 105 -4.72 15.44 -6.03
N ILE A 106 -4.80 14.15 -6.36
CA ILE A 106 -6.03 13.34 -6.24
C ILE A 106 -5.95 12.28 -5.12
N MET A 107 -4.83 12.19 -4.39
CA MET A 107 -4.64 11.22 -3.31
C MET A 107 -5.01 11.84 -1.98
N ASP A 108 -5.82 11.14 -1.20
CA ASP A 108 -6.21 11.52 0.16
C ASP A 108 -5.24 10.95 1.21
N GLY A 109 -4.48 9.93 0.81
CA GLY A 109 -3.47 9.27 1.64
C GLY A 109 -2.58 8.36 0.82
N ALA A 110 -1.57 7.76 1.45
CA ALA A 110 -0.63 6.88 0.78
C ALA A 110 -0.21 5.68 1.62
N LEU A 111 0.01 4.55 0.96
CA LEU A 111 0.74 3.40 1.49
C LEU A 111 2.17 3.44 0.96
N LEU A 112 3.14 3.70 1.84
CA LEU A 112 4.57 3.69 1.53
C LEU A 112 5.12 2.28 1.77
N LEU A 113 5.40 1.54 0.70
CA LEU A 113 5.89 0.16 0.79
C LEU A 113 7.41 0.11 0.88
N VAL A 114 7.89 -0.65 1.85
CA VAL A 114 9.31 -0.99 2.04
C VAL A 114 9.43 -2.50 2.16
N ALA A 115 10.30 -3.11 1.35
CA ALA A 115 10.54 -4.55 1.40
C ALA A 115 11.53 -4.89 2.51
N ALA A 116 11.17 -5.81 3.42
CA ALA A 116 11.99 -6.18 4.58
C ALA A 116 13.31 -6.87 4.22
N ASN A 117 13.39 -7.48 3.02
CA ASN A 117 14.58 -8.16 2.51
C ASN A 117 15.63 -7.20 1.91
N GLU A 118 15.33 -5.92 1.83
CA GLU A 118 16.21 -4.88 1.30
C GLU A 118 16.53 -3.84 2.38
N SER A 119 17.65 -3.13 2.23
CA SER A 119 17.97 -2.01 3.14
C SER A 119 17.03 -0.83 2.90
N CYS A 120 16.65 -0.14 3.95
CA CYS A 120 15.81 1.06 3.90
C CYS A 120 16.63 2.31 4.28
N PRO A 121 16.48 3.40 3.52
CA PRO A 121 15.67 3.58 2.32
C PRO A 121 16.39 3.24 1.03
N GLN A 122 15.67 2.74 0.03
CA GLN A 122 16.11 2.70 -1.36
C GLN A 122 15.95 4.08 -2.02
N ALA A 123 16.64 4.33 -3.16
CA ALA A 123 16.62 5.63 -3.83
C ALA A 123 15.20 6.14 -4.11
N GLN A 124 14.39 5.33 -4.77
CA GLN A 124 13.00 5.70 -5.12
C GLN A 124 12.09 5.82 -3.90
N THR A 125 12.37 5.13 -2.79
CA THR A 125 11.62 5.29 -1.53
C THR A 125 11.78 6.71 -1.00
N ARG A 126 13.01 7.27 -1.07
CA ARG A 126 13.29 8.68 -0.70
C ARG A 126 12.57 9.66 -1.61
N GLU A 127 12.62 9.43 -2.91
CA GLU A 127 11.98 10.28 -3.91
C GLU A 127 10.46 10.31 -3.74
N HIS A 128 9.85 9.15 -3.51
CA HIS A 128 8.42 9.04 -3.31
C HIS A 128 7.97 9.73 -2.02
N LEU A 129 8.72 9.57 -0.92
CA LEU A 129 8.40 10.28 0.32
C LEU A 129 8.53 11.81 0.14
N ALA A 130 9.56 12.28 -0.57
CA ALA A 130 9.70 13.69 -0.89
C ALA A 130 8.55 14.21 -1.76
N ALA A 131 8.07 13.40 -2.74
CA ALA A 131 6.92 13.75 -3.55
C ALA A 131 5.62 13.86 -2.73
N LEU A 132 5.38 12.93 -1.80
CA LEU A 132 4.24 13.01 -0.86
C LEU A 132 4.32 14.27 0.00
N GLN A 133 5.51 14.64 0.45
CA GLN A 133 5.74 15.86 1.24
C GLN A 133 5.45 17.12 0.42
N ILE A 134 5.91 17.18 -0.83
CA ILE A 134 5.62 18.32 -1.74
C ILE A 134 4.12 18.42 -2.02
N ALA A 135 3.45 17.28 -2.16
CA ALA A 135 2.01 17.22 -2.40
C ALA A 135 1.15 17.47 -1.16
N GLY A 136 1.76 17.52 0.04
CA GLY A 136 1.03 17.73 1.30
C GLY A 136 0.19 16.54 1.73
N ILE A 137 0.58 15.31 1.37
CA ILE A 137 -0.13 14.09 1.77
C ILE A 137 0.32 13.69 3.18
N GLU A 138 -0.49 13.99 4.17
CA GLU A 138 -0.18 13.72 5.59
C GLU A 138 -0.67 12.34 6.08
N ASN A 139 -1.68 11.76 5.42
CA ASN A 139 -2.23 10.46 5.80
C ASN A 139 -1.37 9.33 5.20
N ILE A 140 -0.32 8.94 5.90
CA ILE A 140 0.63 7.92 5.42
C ILE A 140 0.58 6.70 6.34
N VAL A 141 0.56 5.51 5.74
CA VAL A 141 0.83 4.24 6.42
C VAL A 141 2.06 3.62 5.77
N VAL A 142 3.04 3.26 6.56
CA VAL A 142 4.22 2.53 6.07
C VAL A 142 3.94 1.04 6.11
N VAL A 143 4.14 0.38 4.99
CA VAL A 143 3.92 -1.07 4.85
C VAL A 143 5.28 -1.75 4.75
N GLN A 144 5.69 -2.45 5.82
CA GLN A 144 6.85 -3.33 5.79
C GLN A 144 6.45 -4.66 5.14
N ASN A 145 6.70 -4.76 3.84
CA ASN A 145 6.29 -5.92 3.03
C ASN A 145 7.37 -7.01 2.95
N LYS A 146 6.98 -8.19 2.47
CA LYS A 146 7.85 -9.36 2.28
C LYS A 146 8.48 -9.87 3.58
N VAL A 147 7.80 -9.72 4.71
CA VAL A 147 8.30 -10.21 6.00
C VAL A 147 8.42 -11.75 6.05
N ASP A 148 7.72 -12.44 5.14
CA ASP A 148 7.79 -13.88 4.95
C ASP A 148 9.10 -14.36 4.31
N LEU A 149 9.85 -13.47 3.67
CA LEU A 149 11.12 -13.78 2.99
C LEU A 149 12.35 -13.60 3.88
N VAL A 150 12.18 -13.16 5.12
CA VAL A 150 13.29 -12.82 6.00
C VAL A 150 13.16 -13.48 7.37
N SER A 151 14.28 -13.57 8.11
CA SER A 151 14.25 -13.98 9.51
C SER A 151 13.59 -12.91 10.39
N ARG A 152 13.18 -13.29 11.60
CA ARG A 152 12.60 -12.36 12.57
C ARG A 152 13.56 -11.22 12.91
N GLU A 153 14.85 -11.54 13.05
CA GLU A 153 15.91 -10.58 13.36
C GLU A 153 16.04 -9.53 12.24
N ARG A 154 16.06 -9.99 10.98
CA ARG A 154 16.10 -9.07 9.82
C ARG A 154 14.84 -8.23 9.71
N ALA A 155 13.68 -8.78 10.02
CA ALA A 155 12.43 -8.01 10.04
C ALA A 155 12.44 -6.89 11.10
N VAL A 156 13.00 -7.16 12.30
CA VAL A 156 13.17 -6.14 13.34
C VAL A 156 14.19 -5.08 12.92
N GLU A 157 15.31 -5.49 12.32
CA GLU A 157 16.32 -4.58 11.80
C GLU A 157 15.72 -3.65 10.72
N SER A 158 15.01 -4.20 9.75
CA SER A 158 14.29 -3.45 8.72
C SER A 158 13.27 -2.48 9.31
N TYR A 159 12.55 -2.88 10.36
CA TYR A 159 11.62 -2.00 11.06
C TYR A 159 12.34 -0.78 11.66
N ASN A 160 13.51 -0.98 12.28
CA ASN A 160 14.32 0.10 12.84
C ASN A 160 14.93 1.00 11.74
N GLU A 161 15.32 0.42 10.59
CA GLU A 161 15.74 1.21 9.42
C GLU A 161 14.61 2.12 8.94
N ILE A 162 13.36 1.60 8.86
CA ILE A 162 12.18 2.37 8.49
C ILE A 162 11.93 3.49 9.49
N LEU A 163 11.94 3.22 10.80
CA LEU A 163 11.77 4.24 11.84
C LEU A 163 12.80 5.36 11.70
N SER A 164 14.07 5.01 11.49
CA SER A 164 15.14 5.98 11.29
C SER A 164 14.95 6.81 10.03
N PHE A 165 14.44 6.19 8.96
CA PHE A 165 14.20 6.85 7.68
C PHE A 165 13.05 7.86 7.73
N ILE A 166 11.93 7.52 8.39
CA ILE A 166 10.76 8.41 8.46
C ILE A 166 10.89 9.51 9.50
N SER A 167 11.83 9.39 10.44
CA SER A 167 12.07 10.42 11.46
C SER A 167 12.47 11.76 10.83
N GLY A 168 11.86 12.85 11.28
CA GLY A 168 12.02 14.18 10.72
C GLY A 168 11.36 14.41 9.36
N THR A 169 10.54 13.46 8.88
CA THR A 169 9.79 13.59 7.63
C THR A 169 8.29 13.74 7.87
N ILE A 170 7.51 13.97 6.80
CA ILE A 170 6.04 14.01 6.86
C ILE A 170 5.44 12.65 7.33
N ALA A 171 6.18 11.55 7.23
CA ALA A 171 5.76 10.23 7.67
C ALA A 171 6.16 9.92 9.12
N GLU A 172 6.75 10.86 9.87
CA GLU A 172 7.09 10.65 11.27
C GLU A 172 5.83 10.36 12.10
N GLY A 173 5.90 9.30 12.91
CA GLY A 173 4.75 8.84 13.69
C GLY A 173 3.71 8.04 12.91
N SER A 174 3.87 7.86 11.60
CA SER A 174 2.98 7.01 10.81
C SER A 174 3.06 5.55 11.28
N PRO A 175 1.92 4.83 11.29
CA PRO A 175 1.92 3.42 11.63
C PRO A 175 2.75 2.61 10.63
N ILE A 176 3.57 1.68 11.15
CA ILE A 176 4.33 0.73 10.35
C ILE A 176 3.67 -0.64 10.47
N VAL A 177 3.16 -1.17 9.38
CA VAL A 177 2.40 -2.43 9.35
C VAL A 177 3.21 -3.51 8.63
N PRO A 178 3.68 -4.56 9.35
CA PRO A 178 4.36 -5.68 8.72
C PRO A 178 3.35 -6.58 8.00
N VAL A 179 3.60 -6.90 6.73
CA VAL A 179 2.71 -7.72 5.90
C VAL A 179 3.49 -8.69 5.01
N SER A 180 2.82 -9.76 4.62
CA SER A 180 3.18 -10.56 3.45
C SER A 180 2.08 -10.40 2.40
N SER A 181 2.33 -9.59 1.39
CA SER A 181 1.35 -9.37 0.30
C SER A 181 1.04 -10.66 -0.46
N HIS A 182 1.96 -11.62 -0.46
CA HIS A 182 1.78 -12.91 -1.14
C HIS A 182 0.83 -13.83 -0.37
N HIS A 183 0.88 -13.81 0.97
CA HIS A 183 0.08 -14.67 1.83
C HIS A 183 -1.16 -13.98 2.44
N LEU A 184 -1.36 -12.68 2.20
CA LEU A 184 -2.47 -11.90 2.76
C LEU A 184 -2.61 -11.98 4.29
N LYS A 185 -1.51 -12.20 5.00
CA LYS A 185 -1.49 -12.28 6.46
C LYS A 185 -0.76 -11.08 7.03
N SER A 186 -1.43 -10.32 7.91
CA SER A 186 -0.74 -9.40 8.80
C SER A 186 0.01 -10.24 9.84
N CYS A 187 1.31 -9.98 10.05
CA CYS A 187 2.04 -10.61 11.12
C CYS A 187 1.73 -9.90 12.44
N SER A 188 0.83 -10.45 13.25
CA SER A 188 0.49 -9.94 14.59
C SER A 188 1.65 -10.02 15.61
N ALA A 189 2.81 -10.55 15.21
CA ALA A 189 3.95 -10.79 16.11
C ALA A 189 4.64 -9.51 16.62
N PHE A 190 4.33 -8.32 16.07
CA PHE A 190 4.99 -7.07 16.44
C PHE A 190 4.16 -6.14 17.33
N GLN A 191 2.90 -6.47 17.62
CA GLN A 191 2.01 -5.59 18.39
C GLN A 191 2.33 -5.48 19.90
N ASN A 192 3.26 -6.26 20.44
CA ASN A 192 3.52 -6.32 21.89
C ASN A 192 4.68 -5.44 22.40
N HIS A 193 5.20 -4.50 21.62
CA HIS A 193 6.35 -3.67 22.05
C HIS A 193 6.08 -2.17 22.14
N SER A 194 4.84 -1.70 22.00
CA SER A 194 4.50 -0.27 22.11
C SER A 194 3.83 0.13 23.43
N ASN A 195 3.88 -0.70 24.47
CA ASN A 195 3.44 -0.31 25.81
C ASN A 195 4.61 -0.46 26.79
N HIS A 196 5.53 0.49 26.79
CA HIS A 196 6.32 0.90 27.96
C HIS A 196 6.88 2.31 27.73
#